data_2ade27e53e302accbbec1cbb0fb46311
#
_entry.id   2ade27e53e302accbbec1cbb0fb46311
#
_cell.length_a   1.000
_cell.length_b   1.000
_cell.length_c   1.000
_cell.angle_alpha   90.00
_cell.angle_beta   90.00
_cell.angle_gamma   90.00
#
_symmetry.space_group_name_H-M   'P 1'
#
loop_
_entity.id
_entity.type
_entity.pdbx_description
1 polymer ?
#
loop_
_entity_poly.entity_id
_entity_poly.type
_entity_poly.pdbx_seq_one_letter_code
_entity_poly.pdbx_strand_id
1 'polypeptide(L)'
;VYDPLNGVEGERMDIAVKDGKIVEKVGKGKKIIDASGMIVMPGGVDIHSHIAGPKVNSGRMLRPEDHFRDVEVKTEKTRSGVGRSIPSTFTTGYRYARMGYTTVMDPAMPPLMARHTHEELNDTPIIDKGSYPLLGDCWFVLEFLSKGLIEECAAYVAWTMEATRGYVIKLVNPGGLEAWGFGRNVRNIDDTVPNFNITPREIIQGLCRVNQLLHMPHTIHVHTNNLGKPGN
;
A
#
# COMPACT_ATOMS: atom_id res chain seq x y z
N VAL A 1 -7.28 23.58 15.40
CA VAL A 1 -7.75 22.46 14.56
C VAL A 1 -7.61 22.85 13.11
N TYR A 2 -7.09 21.91 12.29
CA TYR A 2 -7.10 22.01 10.83
C TYR A 2 -7.90 20.85 10.28
N ASP A 3 -8.91 21.14 9.49
CA ASP A 3 -9.71 20.14 8.75
C ASP A 3 -10.12 20.73 7.39
N PRO A 4 -9.24 20.62 6.37
CA PRO A 4 -9.47 21.22 5.07
C PRO A 4 -10.75 20.73 4.38
N LEU A 5 -11.17 19.48 4.66
CA LEU A 5 -12.41 18.93 4.09
C LEU A 5 -13.66 19.69 4.54
N ASN A 6 -13.66 20.18 5.79
CA ASN A 6 -14.75 20.92 6.40
C ASN A 6 -14.47 22.44 6.49
N GLY A 7 -13.40 22.93 5.83
CA GLY A 7 -13.06 24.35 5.80
C GLY A 7 -12.53 24.92 7.10
N VAL A 8 -12.01 24.09 8.00
CA VAL A 8 -11.43 24.53 9.30
C VAL A 8 -9.94 24.79 9.12
N GLU A 9 -9.52 26.06 9.26
CA GLU A 9 -8.15 26.51 8.98
C GLU A 9 -7.47 27.17 10.21
N GLY A 10 -7.23 26.39 11.24
CA GLY A 10 -6.50 26.87 12.44
C GLY A 10 -7.41 27.42 13.55
N GLU A 11 -8.63 26.99 13.62
CA GLU A 11 -9.60 27.43 14.62
C GLU A 11 -9.33 26.82 15.99
N ARG A 12 -9.62 27.59 17.05
CA ARG A 12 -9.64 27.07 18.42
C ARG A 12 -11.00 26.47 18.72
N MET A 13 -11.05 25.14 18.82
CA MET A 13 -12.28 24.41 19.06
C MET A 13 -12.02 23.10 19.76
N ASP A 14 -13.04 22.54 20.40
CA ASP A 14 -13.03 21.18 20.93
C ASP A 14 -13.45 20.18 19.85
N ILE A 15 -12.87 18.99 19.89
CA ILE A 15 -13.28 17.87 19.03
C ILE A 15 -13.88 16.80 19.92
N ALA A 16 -15.17 16.51 19.71
CA ALA A 16 -15.87 15.43 20.40
C ALA A 16 -15.78 14.13 19.59
N VAL A 17 -15.35 13.04 20.24
CA VAL A 17 -15.22 11.71 19.60
C VAL A 17 -16.09 10.70 20.36
N LYS A 18 -16.90 9.93 19.62
CA LYS A 18 -17.68 8.82 20.14
C LYS A 18 -17.64 7.65 19.15
N ASP A 19 -17.32 6.46 19.67
CA ASP A 19 -17.28 5.22 18.89
C ASP A 19 -16.38 5.33 17.62
N GLY A 20 -15.21 6.01 17.79
CA GLY A 20 -14.24 6.22 16.71
C GLY A 20 -14.62 7.26 15.65
N LYS A 21 -15.69 8.02 15.85
CA LYS A 21 -16.18 9.05 14.92
C LYS A 21 -16.25 10.41 15.60
N ILE A 22 -15.97 11.46 14.83
CA ILE A 22 -16.22 12.84 15.25
C ILE A 22 -17.71 13.05 15.30
N VAL A 23 -18.19 13.62 16.41
CA VAL A 23 -19.59 13.93 16.68
C VAL A 23 -19.74 15.35 17.19
N GLU A 24 -20.92 15.91 17.11
CA GLU A 24 -21.18 17.29 17.57
C GLU A 24 -20.98 17.44 19.08
N LYS A 25 -21.45 16.49 19.87
CA LYS A 25 -21.35 16.52 21.34
C LYS A 25 -21.18 15.14 21.96
N VAL A 26 -20.52 15.08 23.10
CA VAL A 26 -20.45 13.89 23.96
C VAL A 26 -21.06 14.18 25.33
N GLY A 27 -21.63 13.14 25.98
CA GLY A 27 -22.24 13.28 27.30
C GLY A 27 -21.23 13.54 28.43
N LYS A 28 -21.70 13.85 29.62
CA LYS A 28 -20.87 14.05 30.84
C LYS A 28 -20.07 12.79 31.20
N GLY A 29 -18.94 12.95 31.89
CA GLY A 29 -18.11 11.85 32.39
C GLY A 29 -17.22 11.19 31.34
N LYS A 30 -16.95 11.84 30.21
CA LYS A 30 -16.03 11.37 29.18
C LYS A 30 -14.59 11.71 29.51
N LYS A 31 -13.66 10.92 28.97
CA LYS A 31 -12.24 11.23 29.04
C LYS A 31 -11.96 12.51 28.26
N ILE A 32 -11.23 13.43 28.87
CA ILE A 32 -10.77 14.67 28.24
C ILE A 32 -9.27 14.56 28.01
N ILE A 33 -8.83 14.93 26.82
CA ILE A 33 -7.42 15.11 26.49
C ILE A 33 -7.22 16.60 26.27
N ASP A 34 -6.39 17.22 27.13
CA ASP A 34 -6.02 18.62 26.96
C ASP A 34 -5.03 18.75 25.80
N ALA A 35 -5.45 19.40 24.73
CA ALA A 35 -4.67 19.71 23.54
C ALA A 35 -4.32 21.21 23.45
N SER A 36 -4.38 21.95 24.56
CA SER A 36 -4.03 23.38 24.60
C SER A 36 -2.58 23.58 24.12
N GLY A 37 -2.40 24.52 23.19
CA GLY A 37 -1.09 24.78 22.56
C GLY A 37 -0.64 23.75 21.52
N MET A 38 -1.46 22.76 21.20
CA MET A 38 -1.19 21.75 20.16
C MET A 38 -1.95 22.05 18.88
N ILE A 39 -1.43 21.51 17.77
CA ILE A 39 -2.13 21.47 16.49
C ILE A 39 -2.80 20.10 16.37
N VAL A 40 -4.08 20.09 16.07
CA VAL A 40 -4.85 18.89 15.76
C VAL A 40 -5.23 18.92 14.30
N MET A 41 -4.88 17.86 13.56
CA MET A 41 -5.11 17.73 12.13
C MET A 41 -5.33 16.26 11.76
N PRO A 42 -5.90 15.96 10.58
CA PRO A 42 -5.97 14.59 10.09
C PRO A 42 -4.60 13.93 10.05
N GLY A 43 -4.55 12.64 10.39
CA GLY A 43 -3.32 11.87 10.32
C GLY A 43 -2.82 11.67 8.88
N GLY A 44 -1.51 11.54 8.72
CA GLY A 44 -0.90 11.28 7.43
C GLY A 44 -1.33 9.93 6.83
N VAL A 45 -1.48 9.89 5.51
CA VAL A 45 -1.72 8.66 4.74
C VAL A 45 -0.53 8.42 3.83
N ASP A 46 0.21 7.33 4.07
CA ASP A 46 1.27 6.88 3.18
C ASP A 46 0.72 5.81 2.23
N ILE A 47 0.60 6.18 0.97
CA ILE A 47 0.00 5.30 -0.05
C ILE A 47 1.02 4.36 -0.71
N HIS A 48 2.30 4.42 -0.35
CA HIS A 48 3.35 3.61 -0.98
C HIS A 48 4.53 3.36 -0.04
N SER A 49 4.42 2.37 0.83
CA SER A 49 5.54 1.95 1.67
C SER A 49 5.56 0.43 1.89
N HIS A 50 6.72 -0.17 1.70
CA HIS A 50 6.89 -1.61 1.92
C HIS A 50 7.04 -1.90 3.41
N ILE A 51 5.95 -2.31 4.05
CA ILE A 51 5.89 -2.57 5.50
C ILE A 51 5.62 -4.03 5.85
N ALA A 52 5.16 -4.83 4.90
CA ALA A 52 4.78 -6.22 5.10
C ALA A 52 5.06 -7.10 3.86
N GLY A 53 5.05 -8.40 4.04
CA GLY A 53 5.12 -9.37 2.97
C GLY A 53 6.51 -9.59 2.38
N PRO A 54 6.61 -10.28 1.24
CA PRO A 54 7.87 -10.82 0.75
C PRO A 54 8.91 -9.75 0.36
N LYS A 55 8.50 -8.56 -0.05
CA LYS A 55 9.43 -7.49 -0.43
C LYS A 55 10.23 -6.99 0.77
N VAL A 56 9.55 -6.65 1.84
CA VAL A 56 10.22 -6.19 3.07
C VAL A 56 10.98 -7.33 3.74
N ASN A 57 10.49 -8.56 3.67
CA ASN A 57 11.17 -9.74 4.23
C ASN A 57 12.46 -10.06 3.49
N SER A 58 12.49 -9.90 2.17
CA SER A 58 13.76 -9.99 1.41
C SER A 58 14.77 -8.96 1.91
N GLY A 59 14.34 -7.74 2.16
CA GLY A 59 15.20 -6.70 2.75
C GLY A 59 15.72 -7.08 4.14
N ARG A 60 14.87 -7.62 5.00
CA ARG A 60 15.26 -8.09 6.35
C ARG A 60 16.30 -9.20 6.28
N MET A 61 16.14 -10.16 5.36
CA MET A 61 17.12 -11.25 5.14
C MET A 61 18.44 -10.75 4.57
N LEU A 62 18.43 -9.75 3.69
CA LEU A 62 19.63 -9.19 3.08
C LEU A 62 20.43 -8.27 4.02
N ARG A 63 19.81 -7.82 5.11
CA ARG A 63 20.44 -6.93 6.11
C ARG A 63 20.24 -7.41 7.53
N PRO A 64 20.72 -8.59 7.90
CA PRO A 64 20.55 -9.14 9.24
C PRO A 64 21.17 -8.25 10.34
N GLU A 65 22.23 -7.51 10.01
CA GLU A 65 22.89 -6.56 10.93
C GLU A 65 21.99 -5.42 11.38
N ASP A 66 20.92 -5.12 10.63
CA ASP A 66 19.95 -4.10 11.00
C ASP A 66 19.15 -4.48 12.25
N HIS A 67 18.99 -5.77 12.53
CA HIS A 67 18.28 -6.29 13.71
C HIS A 67 19.03 -6.06 15.04
N PHE A 68 20.32 -5.74 14.98
CA PHE A 68 21.10 -5.37 16.16
C PHE A 68 21.03 -3.89 16.52
N ARG A 69 20.27 -3.11 15.77
CA ARG A 69 20.19 -1.66 15.92
C ARG A 69 18.76 -1.22 16.21
N ASP A 70 18.66 -0.03 16.84
CA ASP A 70 17.38 0.62 17.13
C ASP A 70 16.38 -0.32 17.81
N VAL A 71 16.81 -0.88 18.93
CA VAL A 71 15.97 -1.76 19.75
C VAL A 71 14.87 -0.94 20.40
N GLU A 72 13.62 -1.28 20.10
CA GLU A 72 12.46 -0.76 20.84
C GLU A 72 12.19 -1.68 22.03
N VAL A 73 12.39 -1.15 23.22
CA VAL A 73 12.18 -1.90 24.47
C VAL A 73 10.68 -2.01 24.76
N LYS A 74 10.24 -3.20 25.19
CA LYS A 74 8.86 -3.40 25.63
C LYS A 74 8.49 -2.47 26.78
N THR A 75 7.29 -1.90 26.70
CA THR A 75 6.67 -1.13 27.80
C THR A 75 5.36 -1.78 28.22
N GLU A 76 4.63 -1.18 29.15
CA GLU A 76 3.26 -1.61 29.49
C GLU A 76 2.29 -1.53 28.31
N LYS A 77 2.56 -0.66 27.34
CA LYS A 77 1.66 -0.37 26.20
C LYS A 77 2.21 -0.84 24.85
N THR A 78 3.51 -1.08 24.75
CA THR A 78 4.18 -1.39 23.49
C THR A 78 4.94 -2.70 23.56
N ARG A 79 5.00 -3.42 22.46
CA ARG A 79 5.84 -4.60 22.28
C ARG A 79 7.27 -4.19 21.95
N SER A 80 8.22 -5.07 22.18
CA SER A 80 9.60 -4.89 21.70
C SER A 80 9.68 -5.05 20.18
N GLY A 81 10.69 -4.46 19.59
CA GLY A 81 10.99 -4.59 18.18
C GLY A 81 12.41 -4.14 17.87
N VAL A 82 12.85 -4.31 16.65
CA VAL A 82 14.22 -4.02 16.22
C VAL A 82 14.25 -3.49 14.79
N GLY A 83 15.41 -2.96 14.41
CA GLY A 83 15.71 -2.56 13.06
C GLY A 83 15.57 -1.06 12.80
N ARG A 84 16.55 -0.53 12.06
CA ARG A 84 16.61 0.89 11.68
C ARG A 84 16.08 1.14 10.27
N SER A 85 16.69 0.48 9.29
CA SER A 85 16.38 0.69 7.87
C SER A 85 15.21 -0.19 7.41
N ILE A 86 15.13 -1.41 7.93
CA ILE A 86 14.10 -2.39 7.58
C ILE A 86 13.53 -2.96 8.88
N PRO A 87 12.75 -2.16 9.61
CA PRO A 87 12.32 -2.50 10.96
C PRO A 87 11.35 -3.68 10.99
N SER A 88 11.27 -4.30 12.16
CA SER A 88 10.23 -5.29 12.45
C SER A 88 8.83 -4.66 12.39
N THR A 89 7.79 -5.48 12.28
CA THR A 89 6.40 -5.04 12.16
C THR A 89 5.99 -4.10 13.29
N PHE A 90 6.31 -4.44 14.54
CA PHE A 90 5.98 -3.59 15.70
C PHE A 90 6.68 -2.23 15.65
N THR A 91 7.99 -2.22 15.39
CA THR A 91 8.77 -1.00 15.26
C THR A 91 8.23 -0.11 14.13
N THR A 92 7.85 -0.71 13.01
CA THR A 92 7.23 -0.01 11.87
C THR A 92 5.99 0.76 12.31
N GLY A 93 5.03 0.09 12.94
CA GLY A 93 3.78 0.74 13.38
C GLY A 93 4.02 1.88 14.37
N TYR A 94 4.91 1.69 15.34
CA TYR A 94 5.23 2.74 16.31
C TYR A 94 5.93 3.94 15.68
N ARG A 95 6.82 3.73 14.70
CA ARG A 95 7.51 4.83 14.00
C ARG A 95 6.55 5.62 13.14
N TYR A 96 5.67 4.98 12.38
CA TYR A 96 4.64 5.67 11.62
C TYR A 96 3.73 6.51 12.53
N ALA A 97 3.28 5.95 13.65
CA ALA A 97 2.48 6.70 14.61
C ALA A 97 3.22 7.91 15.20
N ARG A 98 4.52 7.78 15.53
CA ARG A 98 5.35 8.90 16.01
C ARG A 98 5.54 9.99 14.96
N MET A 99 5.52 9.65 13.68
CA MET A 99 5.61 10.62 12.58
C MET A 99 4.25 11.27 12.24
N GLY A 100 3.17 10.86 12.91
CA GLY A 100 1.83 11.41 12.67
C GLY A 100 1.05 10.73 11.55
N TYR A 101 1.53 9.61 11.03
CA TYR A 101 0.76 8.80 10.08
C TYR A 101 -0.24 7.91 10.80
N THR A 102 -1.44 7.82 10.24
CA THR A 102 -2.50 6.96 10.74
C THR A 102 -2.83 5.82 9.79
N THR A 103 -2.42 5.91 8.53
CA THR A 103 -2.70 4.90 7.51
C THR A 103 -1.48 4.68 6.62
N VAL A 104 -1.17 3.42 6.33
CA VAL A 104 -0.04 3.03 5.45
C VAL A 104 -0.47 1.90 4.53
N MET A 105 -0.14 2.03 3.24
CA MET A 105 -0.45 1.04 2.21
C MET A 105 0.81 0.37 1.69
N ASP A 106 0.88 -0.96 1.80
CA ASP A 106 1.93 -1.75 1.16
C ASP A 106 1.60 -1.97 -0.32
N PRO A 107 2.42 -1.44 -1.24
CA PRO A 107 2.08 -1.42 -2.66
C PRO A 107 2.49 -2.67 -3.43
N ALA A 108 2.89 -3.77 -2.79
CA ALA A 108 3.49 -4.89 -3.52
C ALA A 108 3.19 -6.26 -2.92
N MET A 109 1.93 -6.64 -2.91
CA MET A 109 1.47 -7.94 -2.46
C MET A 109 1.32 -8.92 -3.63
N PRO A 110 2.22 -9.91 -3.81
CA PRO A 110 1.94 -11.00 -4.74
C PRO A 110 0.68 -11.75 -4.29
N PRO A 111 -0.29 -12.04 -5.18
CA PRO A 111 -1.56 -12.69 -4.79
C PRO A 111 -1.37 -14.00 -4.00
N LEU A 112 -0.41 -14.83 -4.36
CA LEU A 112 -0.10 -16.09 -3.65
C LEU A 112 0.46 -15.88 -2.24
N MET A 113 0.95 -14.67 -1.92
CA MET A 113 1.51 -14.31 -0.62
C MET A 113 0.56 -13.44 0.21
N ALA A 114 -0.69 -13.30 -0.21
CA ALA A 114 -1.66 -12.43 0.44
C ALA A 114 -1.86 -12.78 1.92
N ARG A 115 -2.02 -14.06 2.24
CA ARG A 115 -2.17 -14.52 3.63
C ARG A 115 -1.01 -14.07 4.51
N HIS A 116 0.22 -14.35 4.09
CA HIS A 116 1.43 -13.95 4.82
C HIS A 116 1.54 -12.43 4.98
N THR A 117 1.25 -11.68 3.92
CA THR A 117 1.24 -10.21 3.97
C THR A 117 0.24 -9.70 5.01
N HIS A 118 -0.98 -10.24 5.03
CA HIS A 118 -2.00 -9.83 6.01
C HIS A 118 -1.67 -10.25 7.44
N GLU A 119 -1.01 -11.40 7.66
CA GLU A 119 -0.52 -11.79 8.97
C GLU A 119 0.47 -10.74 9.52
N GLU A 120 1.42 -10.28 8.71
CA GLU A 120 2.35 -9.21 9.10
C GLU A 120 1.68 -7.84 9.26
N LEU A 121 0.72 -7.50 8.40
CA LEU A 121 -0.07 -6.28 8.57
C LEU A 121 -0.83 -6.31 9.89
N ASN A 122 -1.40 -7.45 10.29
CA ASN A 122 -2.08 -7.59 11.58
C ASN A 122 -1.15 -7.42 12.77
N ASP A 123 0.12 -7.79 12.63
CA ASP A 123 1.15 -7.57 13.65
C ASP A 123 1.64 -6.12 13.73
N THR A 124 1.42 -5.32 12.70
CA THR A 124 1.81 -3.90 12.69
C THR A 124 0.83 -3.08 13.52
N PRO A 125 1.24 -2.52 14.68
CA PRO A 125 0.32 -1.89 15.61
C PRO A 125 -0.06 -0.46 15.24
N ILE A 126 -1.15 0.02 15.83
CA ILE A 126 -1.63 1.41 15.92
C ILE A 126 -2.22 1.94 14.60
N ILE A 127 -1.50 1.84 13.48
CA ILE A 127 -1.90 2.41 12.19
C ILE A 127 -2.93 1.54 11.46
N ASP A 128 -3.78 2.16 10.64
CA ASP A 128 -4.56 1.47 9.63
C ASP A 128 -3.65 1.08 8.46
N LYS A 129 -3.92 -0.04 7.84
CA LYS A 129 -3.07 -0.59 6.78
C LYS A 129 -3.83 -1.44 5.81
N GLY A 130 -3.34 -1.44 4.57
CA GLY A 130 -3.83 -2.25 3.48
C GLY A 130 -2.72 -2.63 2.53
N SER A 131 -3.05 -3.36 1.49
CA SER A 131 -2.07 -3.77 0.49
C SER A 131 -2.66 -3.83 -0.92
N TYR A 132 -1.78 -3.72 -1.92
CA TYR A 132 -2.14 -3.73 -3.33
C TYR A 132 -1.64 -5.00 -4.00
N PRO A 133 -2.53 -5.85 -4.54
CA PRO A 133 -2.13 -7.04 -5.27
C PRO A 133 -1.44 -6.68 -6.58
N LEU A 134 -0.32 -7.36 -6.85
CA LEU A 134 0.47 -7.22 -8.07
C LEU A 134 -0.22 -7.94 -9.22
N LEU A 135 -0.66 -7.20 -10.22
CA LEU A 135 -1.38 -7.71 -11.38
C LEU A 135 -0.72 -7.39 -12.73
N GLY A 136 0.27 -6.48 -12.75
CA GLY A 136 0.90 -6.02 -13.99
C GLY A 136 1.76 -7.06 -14.72
N ASP A 137 2.18 -8.13 -14.04
CA ASP A 137 2.94 -9.26 -14.58
C ASP A 137 2.25 -10.60 -14.25
N CYS A 138 0.95 -10.56 -13.94
CA CYS A 138 0.15 -11.75 -13.72
C CYS A 138 -0.17 -12.41 -15.06
N TRP A 139 0.25 -13.66 -15.25
CA TRP A 139 0.08 -14.41 -16.51
C TRP A 139 -1.37 -14.46 -16.99
N PHE A 140 -2.33 -14.65 -16.11
CA PHE A 140 -3.75 -14.64 -16.48
C PHE A 140 -4.19 -13.27 -17.01
N VAL A 141 -3.73 -12.19 -16.38
CA VAL A 141 -4.00 -10.81 -16.83
C VAL A 141 -3.38 -10.58 -18.20
N LEU A 142 -2.10 -10.93 -18.38
CA LEU A 142 -1.38 -10.77 -19.65
C LEU A 142 -2.08 -11.56 -20.76
N GLU A 143 -2.48 -12.80 -20.48
CA GLU A 143 -3.17 -13.69 -21.43
C GLU A 143 -4.54 -13.14 -21.84
N PHE A 144 -5.37 -12.69 -20.89
CA PHE A 144 -6.66 -12.09 -21.21
C PHE A 144 -6.50 -10.81 -22.02
N LEU A 145 -5.60 -9.92 -21.61
CA LEU A 145 -5.39 -8.64 -22.29
C LEU A 145 -4.84 -8.84 -23.72
N SER A 146 -3.88 -9.76 -23.90
CA SER A 146 -3.31 -10.05 -25.22
C SER A 146 -4.35 -10.59 -26.23
N LYS A 147 -5.41 -11.22 -25.73
CA LYS A 147 -6.55 -11.72 -26.53
C LYS A 147 -7.72 -10.74 -26.61
N GLY A 148 -7.62 -9.57 -26.01
CA GLY A 148 -8.70 -8.59 -25.96
C GLY A 148 -9.89 -8.99 -25.08
N LEU A 149 -9.73 -9.98 -24.19
CA LEU A 149 -10.76 -10.52 -23.30
C LEU A 149 -10.88 -9.66 -22.04
N ILE A 150 -11.43 -8.46 -22.19
CA ILE A 150 -11.47 -7.44 -21.13
C ILE A 150 -12.45 -7.82 -20.01
N GLU A 151 -13.59 -8.41 -20.33
CA GLU A 151 -14.60 -8.79 -19.34
C GLU A 151 -14.13 -9.96 -18.49
N GLU A 152 -13.48 -10.96 -19.08
CA GLU A 152 -12.87 -12.08 -18.38
C GLU A 152 -11.70 -11.61 -17.49
N CYS A 153 -10.91 -10.68 -18.00
CA CYS A 153 -9.87 -10.02 -17.21
C CYS A 153 -10.46 -9.29 -16.00
N ALA A 154 -11.55 -8.57 -16.20
CA ALA A 154 -12.24 -7.86 -15.11
C ALA A 154 -12.79 -8.84 -14.06
N ALA A 155 -13.41 -9.95 -14.50
CA ALA A 155 -13.90 -11.00 -13.58
C ALA A 155 -12.76 -11.62 -12.76
N TYR A 156 -11.62 -11.93 -13.40
CA TYR A 156 -10.43 -12.44 -12.72
C TYR A 156 -9.84 -11.44 -11.73
N VAL A 157 -9.74 -10.18 -12.13
CA VAL A 157 -9.24 -9.11 -11.26
C VAL A 157 -10.16 -8.91 -10.06
N ALA A 158 -11.48 -8.86 -10.26
CA ALA A 158 -12.45 -8.74 -9.16
C ALA A 158 -12.31 -9.88 -8.15
N TRP A 159 -12.26 -11.12 -8.66
CA TRP A 159 -12.02 -12.29 -7.81
C TRP A 159 -10.70 -12.20 -7.05
N THR A 160 -9.63 -11.78 -7.71
CA THR A 160 -8.31 -11.64 -7.06
C THR A 160 -8.32 -10.58 -5.99
N MET A 161 -8.93 -9.42 -6.26
CA MET A 161 -9.07 -8.34 -5.28
C MET A 161 -9.81 -8.80 -4.02
N GLU A 162 -10.91 -9.53 -4.17
CA GLU A 162 -11.67 -10.08 -3.07
C GLU A 162 -10.89 -11.17 -2.30
N ALA A 163 -10.36 -12.16 -3.01
CA ALA A 163 -9.62 -13.27 -2.42
C ALA A 163 -8.36 -12.83 -1.66
N THR A 164 -7.70 -11.78 -2.13
CA THR A 164 -6.50 -11.23 -1.50
C THR A 164 -6.79 -10.09 -0.52
N ARG A 165 -8.04 -9.67 -0.37
CA ARG A 165 -8.42 -8.43 0.35
C ARG A 165 -7.61 -7.23 -0.12
N GLY A 166 -7.39 -7.15 -1.42
CA GLY A 166 -6.62 -6.10 -2.07
C GLY A 166 -7.39 -4.78 -2.11
N TYR A 167 -6.66 -3.66 -2.08
CA TYR A 167 -7.26 -2.33 -2.05
C TYR A 167 -7.22 -1.62 -3.41
N VAL A 168 -6.11 -1.76 -4.15
CA VAL A 168 -5.87 -1.11 -5.45
C VAL A 168 -5.17 -2.08 -6.39
N ILE A 169 -5.49 -2.02 -7.67
CA ILE A 169 -4.77 -2.74 -8.72
C ILE A 169 -3.34 -2.19 -8.82
N LYS A 170 -2.33 -3.03 -8.59
CA LYS A 170 -0.92 -2.64 -8.64
C LYS A 170 -0.20 -3.22 -9.85
N LEU A 171 0.55 -2.34 -10.51
CA LEU A 171 1.49 -2.70 -11.56
C LEU A 171 2.92 -2.33 -11.11
N VAL A 172 3.87 -3.20 -11.36
CA VAL A 172 5.29 -2.96 -11.16
C VAL A 172 6.02 -3.35 -12.44
N ASN A 173 6.65 -2.40 -13.11
CA ASN A 173 7.32 -2.62 -14.39
C ASN A 173 6.48 -3.51 -15.32
N PRO A 174 5.26 -3.11 -15.72
CA PRO A 174 4.33 -3.98 -16.43
C PRO A 174 4.98 -4.64 -17.64
N GLY A 175 4.95 -5.97 -17.66
CA GLY A 175 5.66 -6.80 -18.64
C GLY A 175 7.17 -6.90 -18.44
N GLY A 176 7.76 -6.06 -17.58
CA GLY A 176 9.22 -6.02 -17.38
C GLY A 176 9.74 -7.20 -16.56
N LEU A 177 8.99 -7.66 -15.56
CA LEU A 177 9.37 -8.85 -14.77
C LEU A 177 9.32 -10.11 -15.64
N GLU A 178 8.33 -10.23 -16.51
CA GLU A 178 8.21 -11.33 -17.46
C GLU A 178 9.38 -11.31 -18.44
N ALA A 179 9.67 -10.15 -19.04
CA ALA A 179 10.81 -10.01 -19.96
C ALA A 179 12.13 -10.38 -19.31
N TRP A 180 12.36 -9.97 -18.07
CA TRP A 180 13.55 -10.27 -17.32
C TRP A 180 13.70 -11.77 -17.03
N GLY A 181 12.62 -12.45 -16.70
CA GLY A 181 12.59 -13.90 -16.50
C GLY A 181 13.08 -14.69 -17.71
N PHE A 182 12.98 -14.14 -18.93
CA PHE A 182 13.50 -14.72 -20.18
C PHE A 182 14.81 -14.08 -20.66
N GLY A 183 15.57 -13.42 -19.80
CA GLY A 183 16.85 -12.80 -20.15
C GLY A 183 16.72 -11.59 -21.08
N ARG A 184 15.54 -10.98 -21.17
CA ARG A 184 15.21 -9.80 -21.98
C ARG A 184 14.91 -8.61 -21.08
N ASN A 185 14.71 -7.46 -21.68
CA ASN A 185 14.29 -6.26 -20.96
C ASN A 185 13.29 -5.47 -21.80
N VAL A 186 12.23 -5.02 -21.17
CA VAL A 186 11.34 -4.01 -21.72
C VAL A 186 11.93 -2.64 -21.42
N ARG A 187 12.35 -1.92 -22.44
CA ARG A 187 13.01 -0.60 -22.34
C ARG A 187 12.06 0.55 -22.65
N ASN A 188 11.07 0.29 -23.50
CA ASN A 188 10.08 1.26 -23.92
C ASN A 188 8.69 0.72 -23.66
N ILE A 189 7.74 1.62 -23.53
CA ILE A 189 6.33 1.30 -23.27
C ILE A 189 5.68 0.49 -24.41
N ASP A 190 6.29 0.51 -25.60
CA ASP A 190 5.81 -0.20 -26.78
C ASP A 190 6.64 -1.44 -27.15
N ASP A 191 7.59 -1.84 -26.30
CA ASP A 191 8.33 -3.08 -26.48
C ASP A 191 7.41 -4.28 -26.21
N THR A 192 7.57 -5.33 -27.04
CA THR A 192 6.77 -6.54 -26.86
C THR A 192 7.22 -7.36 -25.67
N VAL A 193 6.31 -7.70 -24.79
CA VAL A 193 6.53 -8.64 -23.68
C VAL A 193 6.66 -10.05 -24.24
N PRO A 194 7.72 -10.80 -23.89
CA PRO A 194 7.88 -12.18 -24.35
C PRO A 194 6.66 -13.06 -24.03
N ASN A 195 6.35 -14.00 -24.92
CA ASN A 195 5.30 -15.01 -24.81
C ASN A 195 3.85 -14.51 -24.87
N PHE A 196 3.58 -13.24 -24.67
CA PHE A 196 2.21 -12.71 -24.59
C PHE A 196 1.83 -11.82 -25.79
N ASN A 197 2.80 -11.39 -26.59
CA ASN A 197 2.57 -10.49 -27.72
C ASN A 197 1.74 -9.24 -27.33
N ILE A 198 2.04 -8.68 -26.18
CA ILE A 198 1.41 -7.49 -25.61
C ILE A 198 2.50 -6.50 -25.17
N THR A 199 2.20 -5.23 -25.11
CA THR A 199 3.12 -4.17 -24.69
C THR A 199 2.78 -3.64 -23.29
N PRO A 200 3.73 -3.02 -22.56
CA PRO A 200 3.44 -2.30 -21.32
C PRO A 200 2.30 -1.29 -21.45
N ARG A 201 2.22 -0.57 -22.59
CA ARG A 201 1.13 0.36 -22.89
C ARG A 201 -0.22 -0.34 -22.85
N GLU A 202 -0.34 -1.46 -23.54
CA GLU A 202 -1.58 -2.23 -23.61
C GLU A 202 -1.96 -2.83 -22.26
N ILE A 203 -0.99 -3.27 -21.47
CA ILE A 203 -1.23 -3.74 -20.09
C ILE A 203 -1.80 -2.62 -19.23
N ILE A 204 -1.18 -1.43 -19.24
CA ILE A 204 -1.64 -0.27 -18.46
C ILE A 204 -3.05 0.13 -18.92
N GLN A 205 -3.26 0.30 -20.22
CA GLN A 205 -4.57 0.69 -20.78
C GLN A 205 -5.65 -0.35 -20.48
N GLY A 206 -5.33 -1.63 -20.64
CA GLY A 206 -6.23 -2.73 -20.32
C GLY A 206 -6.65 -2.73 -18.86
N LEU A 207 -5.71 -2.61 -17.94
CA LEU A 207 -6.02 -2.56 -16.50
C LEU A 207 -6.73 -1.25 -16.10
N CYS A 208 -6.50 -0.13 -16.78
CA CYS A 208 -7.32 1.07 -16.61
C CYS A 208 -8.78 0.81 -17.02
N ARG A 209 -9.02 0.13 -18.14
CA ARG A 209 -10.39 -0.25 -18.58
C ARG A 209 -11.04 -1.20 -17.59
N VAL A 210 -10.31 -2.22 -17.13
CA VAL A 210 -10.77 -3.15 -16.08
C VAL A 210 -11.17 -2.38 -14.82
N ASN A 211 -10.33 -1.46 -14.37
CA ASN A 211 -10.61 -0.62 -13.18
C ASN A 211 -11.91 0.19 -13.35
N GLN A 212 -12.14 0.74 -14.55
CA GLN A 212 -13.38 1.47 -14.87
C GLN A 212 -14.60 0.56 -14.90
N LEU A 213 -14.51 -0.62 -15.53
CA LEU A 213 -15.60 -1.60 -15.57
C LEU A 213 -16.02 -2.08 -14.17
N LEU A 214 -15.05 -2.25 -13.29
CA LEU A 214 -15.29 -2.68 -11.90
C LEU A 214 -15.74 -1.54 -10.99
N HIS A 215 -15.80 -0.30 -11.49
CA HIS A 215 -16.11 0.89 -10.69
C HIS A 215 -15.27 0.99 -9.42
N MET A 216 -13.97 0.66 -9.54
CA MET A 216 -13.07 0.71 -8.39
C MET A 216 -12.96 2.14 -7.84
N PRO A 217 -12.95 2.32 -6.51
CA PRO A 217 -12.95 3.65 -5.89
C PRO A 217 -11.65 4.43 -6.10
N HIS A 218 -10.58 3.75 -6.49
CA HIS A 218 -9.25 4.33 -6.71
C HIS A 218 -8.73 3.96 -8.09
N THR A 219 -7.86 4.80 -8.64
CA THR A 219 -7.13 4.51 -9.87
C THR A 219 -6.12 3.37 -9.68
N ILE A 220 -5.60 2.83 -10.77
CA ILE A 220 -4.47 1.89 -10.70
C ILE A 220 -3.22 2.57 -10.13
N HIS A 221 -2.39 1.81 -9.44
CA HIS A 221 -1.12 2.27 -8.86
C HIS A 221 0.06 1.68 -9.65
N VAL A 222 0.84 2.54 -10.31
CA VAL A 222 1.90 2.12 -11.24
C VAL A 222 3.28 2.46 -10.70
N HIS A 223 4.18 1.46 -10.66
CA HIS A 223 5.63 1.64 -10.60
C HIS A 223 6.15 1.46 -12.02
N THR A 224 6.63 2.54 -12.62
CA THR A 224 7.03 2.58 -14.03
C THR A 224 8.31 1.78 -14.29
N ASN A 225 8.55 1.41 -15.56
CA ASN A 225 9.79 0.82 -16.00
C ASN A 225 10.91 1.86 -15.96
N ASN A 226 12.15 1.40 -15.78
CA ASN A 226 13.34 2.26 -15.74
C ASN A 226 13.27 3.41 -14.72
N LEU A 227 12.59 3.21 -13.59
CA LEU A 227 12.49 4.19 -12.53
C LEU A 227 13.86 4.72 -12.11
N GLY A 228 13.97 6.04 -12.01
CA GLY A 228 15.20 6.74 -11.62
C GLY A 228 16.14 7.08 -12.79
N LYS A 229 15.79 6.75 -14.03
CA LYS A 229 16.50 7.23 -15.22
C LYS A 229 15.88 8.54 -15.71
N PRO A 230 16.67 9.60 -15.96
CA PRO A 230 16.15 10.84 -16.53
C PRO A 230 15.46 10.57 -17.88
N GLY A 231 14.29 11.17 -18.08
CA GLY A 231 13.52 11.04 -19.33
C GLY A 231 12.57 9.85 -19.39
N ASN A 232 12.34 9.13 -18.30
CA ASN A 232 11.36 8.04 -18.19
C ASN A 232 10.21 8.42 -17.26
#